data_a18f73ea7da7985a12875b9cae7000b5
#
_entry.id   a18f73ea7da7985a12875b9cae7000b5
#
_cell.length_a   1.000
_cell.length_b   1.000
_cell.length_c   1.000
_cell.angle_alpha   90.00
_cell.angle_beta   90.00
_cell.angle_gamma   90.00
#
_symmetry.space_group_name_H-M   'P 1'
#
loop_
_entity.id
_entity.type
_entity.pdbx_description
1 polymer ?
#
loop_
_entity_poly.entity_id
_entity_poly.type
_entity_poly.pdbx_seq_one_letter_code
_entity_poly.pdbx_strand_id
1 'polypeptide(L)'
;MGMSIKSKVLQKESPEAPFKVVEIERRDPREDDVVIDIKAAGICHSDIHTIQNEWGEAHFPLTVGHEIAGVVEAVGDKVTKFKVGDRVGVGCLVNSCGECEQCRNGQEQNCLNGNVGTYNSEDVDGTITQGGYAQKVVVNEGFVCTIPEGIDFDEAAPVSYTHLTLPTSDLV
;
A
#
# COMPACT_ATOMS: atom_id res chain seq x y z
N MET A 1 10.57 22.42 4.87
CA MET A 1 11.63 21.44 4.74
C MET A 1 10.96 20.08 4.80
N GLY A 2 10.90 19.37 3.66
CA GLY A 2 10.32 18.03 3.63
C GLY A 2 11.13 17.10 4.54
N MET A 3 10.45 16.28 5.32
CA MET A 3 11.11 15.23 6.11
C MET A 3 11.34 14.05 5.15
N SER A 4 12.58 13.81 4.75
CA SER A 4 12.96 12.62 4.00
C SER A 4 12.63 11.38 4.82
N ILE A 5 11.66 10.57 4.34
CA ILE A 5 11.22 9.34 5.03
C ILE A 5 12.04 8.18 4.49
N LYS A 6 13.07 7.80 5.24
CA LYS A 6 13.88 6.63 4.94
C LYS A 6 13.17 5.36 5.38
N SER A 7 13.21 4.34 4.53
CA SER A 7 12.62 3.04 4.79
C SER A 7 13.52 1.92 4.27
N LYS A 8 13.80 0.93 5.11
CA LYS A 8 14.37 -0.33 4.63
C LYS A 8 13.26 -1.12 3.95
N VAL A 9 13.58 -1.66 2.78
CA VAL A 9 12.66 -2.42 1.95
C VAL A 9 13.30 -3.70 1.46
N LEU A 10 12.46 -4.69 1.16
CA LEU A 10 12.87 -5.89 0.44
C LEU A 10 12.59 -5.67 -1.05
N GLN A 11 13.63 -5.51 -1.86
CA GLN A 11 13.54 -5.05 -3.24
C GLN A 11 14.20 -6.03 -4.22
N LYS A 12 13.66 -6.09 -5.43
CA LYS A 12 14.28 -6.77 -6.59
C LYS A 12 14.72 -5.74 -7.63
N GLU A 13 15.86 -6.01 -8.25
CA GLU A 13 16.46 -5.20 -9.32
C GLU A 13 15.98 -5.62 -10.72
N SER A 14 15.55 -6.87 -10.85
CA SER A 14 14.99 -7.48 -12.07
C SER A 14 14.23 -8.76 -11.71
N PRO A 15 13.46 -9.36 -12.65
CA PRO A 15 12.77 -10.63 -12.40
C PRO A 15 13.69 -11.76 -11.93
N GLU A 16 14.91 -11.82 -12.44
CA GLU A 16 15.89 -12.89 -12.12
C GLU A 16 16.74 -12.56 -10.88
N ALA A 17 16.80 -11.28 -10.48
CA ALA A 17 17.62 -10.87 -9.34
C ALA A 17 17.04 -11.43 -8.02
N PRO A 18 17.90 -11.78 -7.04
CA PRO A 18 17.41 -12.11 -5.70
C PRO A 18 16.85 -10.86 -5.02
N PHE A 19 15.96 -11.06 -4.07
CA PHE A 19 15.56 -10.00 -3.15
C PHE A 19 16.74 -9.53 -2.30
N LYS A 20 16.84 -8.21 -2.11
CA LYS A 20 17.85 -7.56 -1.27
C LYS A 20 17.18 -6.58 -0.32
N VAL A 21 17.71 -6.48 0.89
CA VAL A 21 17.33 -5.42 1.81
C VAL A 21 18.13 -4.17 1.44
N VAL A 22 17.43 -3.12 1.05
CA VAL A 22 18.02 -1.82 0.71
C VAL A 22 17.30 -0.72 1.47
N GLU A 23 17.91 0.47 1.57
CA GLU A 23 17.26 1.67 2.08
C GLU A 23 16.84 2.54 0.90
N ILE A 24 15.57 2.94 0.88
CA ILE A 24 15.00 3.87 -0.08
C ILE A 24 14.46 5.11 0.63
N GLU A 25 14.32 6.20 -0.12
CA GLU A 25 13.53 7.34 0.30
C GLU A 25 12.11 7.19 -0.22
N ARG A 26 11.14 7.29 0.68
CA ARG A 26 9.74 7.45 0.31
C ARG A 26 9.48 8.87 -0.15
N ARG A 27 8.48 9.08 -1.00
CA ARG A 27 8.04 10.43 -1.33
C ARG A 27 7.65 11.22 -0.07
N ASP A 28 7.75 12.53 -0.14
CA ASP A 28 7.25 13.39 0.93
C ASP A 28 5.74 13.22 1.09
N PRO A 29 5.22 13.17 2.33
CA PRO A 29 3.79 13.13 2.59
C PRO A 29 3.11 14.40 2.09
N ARG A 30 2.00 14.25 1.40
CA ARG A 30 1.08 15.35 1.07
C ARG A 30 0.24 15.70 2.30
N GLU A 31 -0.53 16.79 2.20
CA GLU A 31 -1.36 17.29 3.31
C GLU A 31 -2.46 16.30 3.76
N ASP A 32 -2.87 15.36 2.89
CA ASP A 32 -3.89 14.34 3.12
C ASP A 32 -3.32 12.93 3.23
N ASP A 33 -2.01 12.80 3.38
CA ASP A 33 -1.34 11.51 3.52
C ASP A 33 -1.14 11.09 4.99
N VAL A 34 -1.08 9.79 5.15
CA VAL A 34 -0.73 9.09 6.39
C VAL A 34 0.59 8.36 6.19
N VAL A 35 1.53 8.55 7.12
CA VAL A 35 2.77 7.78 7.19
C VAL A 35 2.55 6.62 8.14
N ILE A 36 2.78 5.40 7.69
CA ILE A 36 2.52 4.18 8.45
C ILE A 36 3.84 3.46 8.73
N ASP A 37 4.10 3.16 10.00
CA ASP A 37 5.13 2.23 10.45
C ASP A 37 4.56 0.81 10.33
N ILE A 38 5.06 0.03 9.37
CA ILE A 38 4.55 -1.29 9.01
C ILE A 38 4.99 -2.30 10.07
N LYS A 39 4.03 -3.05 10.60
CA LYS A 39 4.24 -4.11 11.60
C LYS A 39 4.16 -5.51 10.99
N ALA A 40 3.31 -5.68 9.99
CA ALA A 40 3.17 -6.91 9.22
C ALA A 40 2.78 -6.63 7.78
N ALA A 41 3.20 -7.50 6.87
CA ALA A 41 2.79 -7.48 5.47
C ALA A 41 2.51 -8.92 5.02
N GLY A 42 1.30 -9.14 4.50
CA GLY A 42 0.91 -10.43 3.93
C GLY A 42 1.59 -10.69 2.58
N ILE A 43 1.66 -11.95 2.20
CA ILE A 43 2.22 -12.39 0.92
C ILE A 43 1.07 -12.86 0.03
N CYS A 44 0.90 -12.18 -1.10
CA CYS A 44 -0.10 -12.51 -2.10
C CYS A 44 0.55 -13.09 -3.36
N HIS A 45 -0.18 -13.94 -4.07
CA HIS A 45 0.29 -14.47 -5.35
C HIS A 45 0.45 -13.38 -6.42
N SER A 46 -0.29 -12.28 -6.31
CA SER A 46 -0.13 -11.09 -7.14
C SER A 46 1.28 -10.49 -7.10
N ASP A 47 1.95 -10.58 -5.96
CA ASP A 47 3.34 -10.12 -5.81
C ASP A 47 4.26 -10.93 -6.71
N ILE A 48 4.03 -12.25 -6.79
CA ILE A 48 4.81 -13.18 -7.62
C ILE A 48 4.57 -12.87 -9.11
N HIS A 49 3.32 -12.74 -9.53
CA HIS A 49 2.97 -12.42 -10.91
C HIS A 49 3.62 -11.11 -11.37
N THR A 50 3.62 -10.08 -10.50
CA THR A 50 4.22 -8.79 -10.84
C THR A 50 5.74 -8.89 -10.96
N ILE A 51 6.44 -9.50 -10.00
CA ILE A 51 7.91 -9.60 -10.06
C ILE A 51 8.41 -10.55 -11.18
N GLN A 52 7.54 -11.39 -11.73
CA GLN A 52 7.84 -12.28 -12.87
C GLN A 52 7.42 -11.68 -14.22
N ASN A 53 6.88 -10.45 -14.24
CA ASN A 53 6.35 -9.79 -15.43
C ASN A 53 5.21 -10.55 -16.13
N GLU A 54 4.45 -11.37 -15.39
CA GLU A 54 3.36 -12.17 -15.98
C GLU A 54 2.13 -11.33 -16.36
N TRP A 55 1.97 -10.15 -15.76
CA TRP A 55 0.90 -9.20 -16.07
C TRP A 55 1.37 -7.99 -16.88
N GLY A 56 2.57 -8.03 -17.40
CA GLY A 56 3.22 -6.95 -18.12
C GLY A 56 4.55 -6.56 -17.48
N GLU A 57 5.29 -5.71 -18.15
CA GLU A 57 6.60 -5.26 -17.68
C GLU A 57 6.46 -4.42 -16.41
N ALA A 58 7.15 -4.81 -15.34
CA ALA A 58 7.16 -4.10 -14.07
C ALA A 58 8.29 -3.07 -14.02
N HIS A 59 8.09 -2.02 -13.22
CA HIS A 59 9.06 -0.93 -13.01
C HIS A 59 10.10 -1.34 -11.96
N PHE A 60 11.21 -1.91 -12.39
CA PHE A 60 12.33 -2.22 -11.49
C PHE A 60 13.26 -1.01 -11.30
N PRO A 61 13.93 -0.88 -10.12
CA PRO A 61 13.86 -1.74 -8.94
C PRO A 61 12.52 -1.67 -8.22
N LEU A 62 11.99 -2.81 -7.79
CA LEU A 62 10.62 -2.93 -7.29
C LEU A 62 10.55 -3.58 -5.90
N THR A 63 9.77 -2.97 -5.02
CA THR A 63 9.29 -3.52 -3.75
C THR A 63 7.80 -3.80 -3.88
N VAL A 64 7.39 -5.04 -3.69
CA VAL A 64 5.97 -5.47 -3.73
C VAL A 64 5.35 -5.54 -2.33
N GLY A 65 4.14 -6.09 -2.20
CA GLY A 65 3.37 -6.21 -0.97
C GLY A 65 2.26 -5.18 -0.89
N HIS A 66 1.02 -5.66 -0.80
CA HIS A 66 -0.19 -4.83 -0.76
C HIS A 66 -1.19 -5.28 0.32
N GLU A 67 -0.73 -6.09 1.25
CA GLU A 67 -1.49 -6.52 2.42
C GLU A 67 -0.77 -6.02 3.68
N ILE A 68 -0.98 -4.74 4.00
CA ILE A 68 -0.17 -4.02 4.99
C ILE A 68 -0.98 -3.81 6.26
N ALA A 69 -0.38 -4.10 7.40
CA ALA A 69 -0.88 -3.72 8.72
C ALA A 69 0.20 -2.98 9.52
N GLY A 70 -0.18 -1.88 10.18
CA GLY A 70 0.79 -1.07 10.90
C GLY A 70 0.16 -0.02 11.80
N VAL A 71 0.99 0.93 12.20
CA VAL A 71 0.61 2.02 13.10
C VAL A 71 0.93 3.36 12.44
N VAL A 72 0.02 4.30 12.55
CA VAL A 72 0.22 5.67 12.06
C VAL A 72 1.36 6.33 12.82
N GLU A 73 2.41 6.73 12.11
CA GLU A 73 3.59 7.43 12.64
C GLU A 73 3.47 8.95 12.50
N ALA A 74 2.90 9.41 11.38
CA ALA A 74 2.66 10.82 11.12
C ALA A 74 1.45 10.99 10.20
N VAL A 75 0.87 12.18 10.22
CA VAL A 75 -0.28 12.57 9.40
C VAL A 75 -0.05 13.94 8.80
N GLY A 76 -0.55 14.16 7.59
CA GLY A 76 -0.58 15.47 6.96
C GLY A 76 -1.60 16.41 7.61
N ASP A 77 -1.46 17.71 7.37
CA ASP A 77 -2.26 18.75 8.05
C ASP A 77 -3.77 18.70 7.72
N LYS A 78 -4.16 18.05 6.61
CA LYS A 78 -5.56 17.88 6.21
C LYS A 78 -6.14 16.52 6.54
N VAL A 79 -5.36 15.61 7.12
CA VAL A 79 -5.84 14.31 7.57
C VAL A 79 -6.86 14.46 8.68
N THR A 80 -8.01 13.85 8.52
CA THR A 80 -9.13 13.97 9.46
C THR A 80 -9.59 12.63 10.02
N LYS A 81 -9.29 11.52 9.31
CA LYS A 81 -9.76 10.17 9.67
C LYS A 81 -8.85 9.47 10.69
N PHE A 82 -7.57 9.83 10.72
CA PHE A 82 -6.55 9.13 11.49
C PHE A 82 -5.68 10.08 12.31
N LYS A 83 -5.08 9.56 13.36
CA LYS A 83 -4.08 10.24 14.18
C LYS A 83 -2.90 9.31 14.46
N VAL A 84 -1.79 9.89 14.91
CA VAL A 84 -0.60 9.14 15.33
C VAL A 84 -0.98 8.12 16.41
N GLY A 85 -0.52 6.89 16.24
CA GLY A 85 -0.79 5.76 17.12
C GLY A 85 -1.98 4.90 16.70
N ASP A 86 -2.80 5.31 15.74
CA ASP A 86 -3.92 4.50 15.25
C ASP A 86 -3.41 3.24 14.54
N ARG A 87 -4.12 2.13 14.73
CA ARG A 87 -3.88 0.84 14.07
C ARG A 87 -4.57 0.84 12.72
N VAL A 88 -3.81 0.62 11.65
CA VAL A 88 -4.31 0.80 10.29
C VAL A 88 -3.81 -0.28 9.34
N GLY A 89 -4.61 -0.51 8.28
CA GLY A 89 -4.28 -1.39 7.18
C GLY A 89 -4.35 -0.68 5.83
N VAL A 90 -3.61 -1.22 4.85
CA VAL A 90 -3.62 -0.76 3.45
C VAL A 90 -3.69 -1.97 2.54
N GLY A 91 -4.60 -1.90 1.58
CA GLY A 91 -4.80 -2.94 0.57
C GLY A 91 -4.10 -2.66 -0.76
N CYS A 92 -4.79 -2.99 -1.87
CA CYS A 92 -4.22 -2.94 -3.22
C CYS A 92 -4.07 -1.54 -3.81
N LEU A 93 -4.73 -0.52 -3.24
CA LEU A 93 -4.75 0.85 -3.76
C LEU A 93 -4.25 1.84 -2.69
N VAL A 94 -3.54 2.86 -3.13
CA VAL A 94 -2.99 3.92 -2.26
C VAL A 94 -3.41 5.33 -2.65
N ASN A 95 -3.97 5.51 -3.86
CA ASN A 95 -4.39 6.82 -4.34
C ASN A 95 -5.35 6.71 -5.54
N SER A 96 -5.92 7.86 -5.92
CA SER A 96 -6.69 8.08 -7.15
C SER A 96 -6.63 9.56 -7.51
N CYS A 97 -7.25 9.98 -8.64
CA CYS A 97 -7.25 11.39 -8.99
C CYS A 97 -8.09 12.28 -8.06
N GLY A 98 -9.01 11.70 -7.28
CA GLY A 98 -9.87 12.43 -6.33
C GLY A 98 -10.96 13.34 -6.94
N GLU A 99 -10.89 13.66 -8.24
CA GLU A 99 -11.71 14.70 -8.87
C GLU A 99 -12.67 14.22 -9.95
N CYS A 100 -12.49 13.03 -10.52
CA CYS A 100 -13.42 12.50 -11.52
C CYS A 100 -14.77 12.11 -10.90
N GLU A 101 -15.76 11.86 -11.74
CA GLU A 101 -17.12 11.50 -11.29
C GLU A 101 -17.10 10.28 -10.37
N GLN A 102 -16.31 9.26 -10.68
CA GLN A 102 -16.23 8.03 -9.88
C GLN A 102 -15.63 8.32 -8.50
N CYS A 103 -14.53 9.06 -8.42
CA CYS A 103 -13.90 9.42 -7.15
C CYS A 103 -14.84 10.29 -6.29
N ARG A 104 -15.55 11.27 -6.88
CA ARG A 104 -16.52 12.09 -6.15
C ARG A 104 -17.71 11.30 -5.62
N ASN A 105 -18.01 10.15 -6.21
CA ASN A 105 -19.07 9.24 -5.78
C ASN A 105 -18.56 8.13 -4.84
N GLY A 106 -17.32 8.19 -4.35
CA GLY A 106 -16.73 7.18 -3.46
C GLY A 106 -16.45 5.84 -4.14
N GLN A 107 -16.14 5.89 -5.44
CA GLN A 107 -15.82 4.71 -6.26
C GLN A 107 -14.41 4.85 -6.86
N GLU A 108 -13.43 5.13 -6.04
CA GLU A 108 -12.04 5.40 -6.41
C GLU A 108 -11.41 4.23 -7.17
N GLN A 109 -11.84 2.99 -6.90
CA GLN A 109 -11.42 1.78 -7.63
C GLN A 109 -11.80 1.85 -9.11
N ASN A 110 -12.78 2.66 -9.48
CA ASN A 110 -13.23 2.92 -10.85
C ASN A 110 -12.76 4.29 -11.37
N CYS A 111 -11.69 4.85 -10.82
CA CYS A 111 -11.16 6.15 -11.22
C CYS A 111 -10.98 6.25 -12.73
N LEU A 112 -11.57 7.28 -13.36
CA LEU A 112 -11.52 7.46 -14.83
C LEU A 112 -10.11 7.83 -15.34
N ASN A 113 -9.26 8.38 -14.45
CA ASN A 113 -7.87 8.71 -14.76
C ASN A 113 -6.88 7.63 -14.33
N GLY A 114 -7.41 6.45 -13.90
CA GLY A 114 -6.62 5.36 -13.31
C GLY A 114 -6.51 5.48 -11.80
N ASN A 115 -6.74 4.38 -11.09
CA ASN A 115 -6.39 4.26 -9.68
C ASN A 115 -4.90 3.96 -9.53
N VAL A 116 -4.35 4.24 -8.35
CA VAL A 116 -2.93 4.02 -8.06
C VAL A 116 -2.77 2.80 -7.18
N GLY A 117 -2.09 1.78 -7.70
CA GLY A 117 -1.77 0.56 -6.96
C GLY A 117 -0.73 0.80 -5.87
N THR A 118 -0.71 -0.07 -4.88
CA THR A 118 0.22 0.02 -3.73
C THR A 118 1.68 -0.13 -4.15
N TYR A 119 1.92 -0.82 -5.27
CA TYR A 119 3.23 -0.91 -5.92
C TYR A 119 3.07 -0.97 -7.44
N ASN A 120 4.17 -0.74 -8.16
CA ASN A 120 4.26 -0.84 -9.62
C ASN A 120 3.25 0.03 -10.38
N SER A 121 2.83 1.13 -9.79
CA SER A 121 1.92 2.11 -10.40
C SER A 121 2.57 3.49 -10.38
N GLU A 122 2.28 4.30 -11.37
CA GLU A 122 2.61 5.71 -11.36
C GLU A 122 1.59 6.47 -10.49
N ASP A 123 2.07 7.16 -9.45
CA ASP A 123 1.23 8.01 -8.61
C ASP A 123 0.97 9.37 -9.29
N VAL A 124 0.03 10.15 -8.79
CA VAL A 124 -0.38 11.46 -9.36
C VAL A 124 0.74 12.49 -9.50
N ASP A 125 1.88 12.27 -8.85
CA ASP A 125 3.09 13.09 -8.97
C ASP A 125 4.18 12.48 -9.89
N GLY A 126 3.88 11.37 -10.56
CA GLY A 126 4.80 10.67 -11.47
C GLY A 126 5.78 9.72 -10.77
N THR A 127 5.70 9.56 -9.44
CA THR A 127 6.54 8.59 -8.73
C THR A 127 6.01 7.17 -8.89
N ILE A 128 6.90 6.18 -9.02
CA ILE A 128 6.50 4.78 -9.05
C ILE A 128 6.32 4.27 -7.62
N THR A 129 5.11 3.77 -7.33
CA THR A 129 4.78 3.26 -6.01
C THR A 129 5.59 2.02 -5.66
N GLN A 130 5.99 1.96 -4.38
CA GLN A 130 6.76 0.88 -3.78
C GLN A 130 5.97 0.29 -2.62
N GLY A 131 5.81 -1.02 -2.62
CA GLY A 131 4.89 -1.73 -1.71
C GLY A 131 5.31 -1.86 -0.26
N GLY A 132 4.61 -2.77 0.41
CA GLY A 132 4.63 -2.96 1.85
C GLY A 132 5.69 -3.91 2.39
N TYR A 133 6.51 -4.56 1.53
CA TYR A 133 7.69 -5.28 2.05
C TYR A 133 8.76 -4.27 2.46
N ALA A 134 8.41 -3.46 3.43
CA ALA A 134 9.11 -2.27 3.85
C ALA A 134 8.84 -1.96 5.32
N GLN A 135 9.63 -1.06 5.90
CA GLN A 135 9.36 -0.57 7.26
C GLN A 135 8.30 0.53 7.28
N LYS A 136 8.21 1.34 6.22
CA LYS A 136 7.28 2.48 6.17
C LYS A 136 6.62 2.60 4.81
N VAL A 137 5.39 3.13 4.79
CA VAL A 137 4.67 3.51 3.58
C VAL A 137 3.96 4.85 3.78
N VAL A 138 3.78 5.59 2.69
CA VAL A 138 3.02 6.86 2.64
C VAL A 138 1.81 6.65 1.76
N VAL A 139 0.60 6.88 2.30
CA VAL A 139 -0.67 6.55 1.67
C VAL A 139 -1.68 7.67 1.89
N ASN A 140 -2.48 7.99 0.88
CA ASN A 140 -3.61 8.89 1.05
C ASN A 140 -4.62 8.33 2.07
N GLU A 141 -5.12 9.17 2.99
CA GLU A 141 -6.04 8.74 4.06
C GLU A 141 -7.31 8.05 3.55
N GLY A 142 -7.72 8.32 2.31
CA GLY A 142 -8.88 7.69 1.66
C GLY A 142 -8.73 6.19 1.43
N PHE A 143 -7.50 5.69 1.39
CA PHE A 143 -7.15 4.29 1.10
C PHE A 143 -6.63 3.53 2.33
N VAL A 144 -6.77 4.13 3.50
CA VAL A 144 -6.37 3.55 4.78
C VAL A 144 -7.61 3.04 5.52
N CYS A 145 -7.52 1.84 6.07
CA CYS A 145 -8.58 1.19 6.85
C CYS A 145 -8.18 1.07 8.32
N THR A 146 -9.15 1.18 9.23
CA THR A 146 -8.92 0.96 10.67
C THR A 146 -8.80 -0.53 10.96
N ILE A 147 -7.80 -0.92 11.74
CA ILE A 147 -7.70 -2.27 12.32
C ILE A 147 -8.26 -2.22 13.75
N PRO A 148 -9.30 -3.01 14.09
CA PRO A 148 -9.85 -3.08 15.44
C PRO A 148 -8.81 -3.49 16.49
N GLU A 149 -9.02 -3.04 17.73
CA GLU A 149 -8.27 -3.58 18.86
C GLU A 149 -8.56 -5.06 19.06
N GLY A 150 -7.55 -5.83 19.44
CA GLY A 150 -7.69 -7.27 19.72
C GLY A 150 -7.42 -8.20 18.53
N ILE A 151 -7.10 -7.64 17.36
CA ILE A 151 -6.59 -8.42 16.20
C ILE A 151 -5.09 -8.13 16.07
N ASP A 152 -4.24 -9.14 16.05
CA ASP A 152 -2.80 -8.95 15.88
C ASP A 152 -2.49 -8.49 14.44
N PHE A 153 -1.37 -7.78 14.24
CA PHE A 153 -1.04 -7.20 12.93
C PHE A 153 -0.75 -8.25 11.86
N ASP A 154 -0.18 -9.38 12.24
CA ASP A 154 0.08 -10.53 11.38
C ASP A 154 -1.21 -11.25 10.96
N GLU A 155 -2.23 -11.22 11.81
CA GLU A 155 -3.57 -11.70 11.46
C GLU A 155 -4.33 -10.68 10.59
N ALA A 156 -4.15 -9.38 10.85
CA ALA A 156 -4.82 -8.32 10.13
C ALA A 156 -4.28 -8.10 8.71
N ALA A 157 -2.99 -8.32 8.48
CA ALA A 157 -2.36 -8.04 7.19
C ALA A 157 -2.97 -8.86 6.02
N PRO A 158 -3.18 -10.20 6.10
CA PRO A 158 -3.74 -11.00 5.01
C PRO A 158 -5.28 -11.03 4.98
N VAL A 159 -5.96 -10.22 5.78
CA VAL A 159 -7.42 -10.29 6.04
C VAL A 159 -8.28 -10.13 4.79
N SER A 160 -7.86 -9.35 3.80
CA SER A 160 -8.67 -9.12 2.61
C SER A 160 -8.93 -10.41 1.83
N TYR A 161 -8.01 -11.36 1.85
CA TYR A 161 -8.14 -12.62 1.14
C TYR A 161 -8.77 -13.73 1.99
N THR A 162 -8.37 -13.85 3.25
CA THR A 162 -8.80 -14.93 4.14
C THR A 162 -10.29 -14.83 4.48
N HIS A 163 -10.81 -13.62 4.74
CA HIS A 163 -12.23 -13.43 5.07
C HIS A 163 -13.16 -13.39 3.87
N LEU A 164 -12.65 -13.08 2.67
CA LEU A 164 -13.47 -13.11 1.45
C LEU A 164 -13.58 -14.50 0.83
N THR A 165 -12.61 -15.38 1.05
CA THR A 165 -12.58 -16.70 0.39
C THR A 165 -13.13 -17.83 1.26
N LEU A 166 -12.99 -17.77 2.59
CA LEU A 166 -13.51 -18.79 3.49
C LEU A 166 -15.03 -19.00 3.40
N PRO A 167 -15.89 -17.95 3.31
CA PRO A 167 -17.33 -18.13 3.15
C PRO A 167 -17.75 -18.72 1.80
N THR A 168 -16.90 -18.68 0.77
CA THR A 168 -17.21 -19.21 -0.56
C THR A 168 -16.72 -20.64 -0.75
N SER A 169 -15.76 -21.10 0.02
CA SER A 169 -15.28 -22.50 -0.02
C SER A 169 -16.24 -23.50 0.64
N ASP A 170 -17.14 -23.04 1.49
CA ASP A 170 -18.17 -23.88 2.10
C ASP A 170 -19.41 -24.07 1.22
N LEU A 171 -19.41 -23.49 0.00
CA LEU A 171 -20.52 -23.58 -0.97
C LEU A 171 -20.23 -24.48 -2.18
N VAL A 172 -19.15 -25.26 -2.13
CA VAL A 172 -18.79 -26.23 -3.18
C VAL A 172 -18.89 -27.66 -2.69
#